data_4567398eabc8df761d3cab36a903718c
#
_entry.id   4567398eabc8df761d3cab36a903718c
#
_cell.length_a   1.000
_cell.length_b   1.000
_cell.length_c   1.000
_cell.angle_alpha   90.00
_cell.angle_beta   90.00
_cell.angle_gamma   90.00
#
_symmetry.space_group_name_H-M   'P 1'
#
loop_
_entity.id
_entity.type
_entity.pdbx_description
1 polymer ?
#
loop_
_entity_poly.entity_id
_entity_poly.type
_entity_poly.pdbx_seq_one_letter_code
_entity_poly.pdbx_strand_id
1 'polypeptide(L)'
;MQENPTVWLFDLDNTLHDADAGIFTLINRAMTGYIAQRLRLSDQAASDLRQEYWHRYGATLAGLQIHHPEIDIAEFLRESHPIDEILTRLHGMPETQNTLSRLKGRKAVFSNGPSFYVRAVSDALGLTESFDALFGTDDFGLLYKPNPQAYLNVCRLLDVPPERCVMVDDSADNLHQAKALGMKTVWFGAKSHALPFIDASVSDMAQLAQYAETLSEHRQTHYNTP
;
A
#
# COMPACT_ATOMS: atom_id res chain seq x y z
N MET A 1 17.65 -26.23 9.21
CA MET A 1 16.32 -25.59 9.12
C MET A 1 16.35 -24.70 7.89
N GLN A 2 15.48 -24.92 6.91
CA GLN A 2 15.39 -24.02 5.75
C GLN A 2 14.98 -22.63 6.28
N GLU A 3 15.79 -21.62 5.99
CA GLU A 3 15.40 -20.23 6.26
C GLU A 3 14.15 -19.92 5.44
N ASN A 4 13.04 -19.67 6.11
CA ASN A 4 11.86 -19.18 5.42
C ASN A 4 12.19 -17.85 4.74
N PRO A 5 11.86 -17.66 3.47
CA PRO A 5 12.23 -16.44 2.73
C PRO A 5 11.64 -15.18 3.36
N THR A 6 12.36 -14.08 3.27
CA THR A 6 11.81 -12.75 3.59
C THR A 6 10.64 -12.46 2.66
N VAL A 7 9.60 -11.80 3.18
CA VAL A 7 8.48 -11.32 2.37
C VAL A 7 8.50 -9.80 2.35
N TRP A 8 8.56 -9.22 1.16
CA TRP A 8 8.46 -7.79 0.93
C TRP A 8 7.01 -7.43 0.67
N LEU A 9 6.47 -6.53 1.48
CA LEU A 9 5.15 -5.94 1.31
C LEU A 9 5.34 -4.52 0.78
N PHE A 10 4.83 -4.27 -0.40
CA PHE A 10 4.90 -2.95 -1.04
C PHE A 10 3.55 -2.26 -0.99
N ASP A 11 3.52 -1.04 -0.53
CA ASP A 11 2.43 -0.15 -0.91
C ASP A 11 2.45 0.09 -2.42
N LEU A 12 1.34 0.56 -2.97
CA LEU A 12 1.18 0.81 -4.40
C LEU A 12 1.35 2.29 -4.73
N ASP A 13 0.45 3.11 -4.16
CA ASP A 13 0.33 4.53 -4.48
C ASP A 13 1.50 5.32 -3.87
N ASN A 14 2.19 6.16 -4.66
CA ASN A 14 3.42 6.87 -4.27
C ASN A 14 4.60 5.98 -3.86
N THR A 15 4.49 4.65 -4.04
CA THR A 15 5.57 3.70 -3.79
C THR A 15 6.01 2.99 -5.08
N LEU A 16 5.09 2.40 -5.84
CA LEU A 16 5.36 1.75 -7.13
C LEU A 16 5.05 2.65 -8.34
N HIS A 17 4.20 3.64 -8.16
CA HIS A 17 3.87 4.67 -9.13
C HIS A 17 3.59 6.01 -8.44
N ASP A 18 3.65 7.10 -9.22
CA ASP A 18 3.36 8.46 -8.75
C ASP A 18 1.84 8.72 -8.81
N ALA A 19 1.15 8.50 -7.69
CA ALA A 19 -0.29 8.75 -7.59
C ALA A 19 -0.61 10.24 -7.44
N ASP A 20 0.33 11.06 -6.93
CA ASP A 20 0.19 12.51 -6.81
C ASP A 20 0.21 13.21 -8.18
N ALA A 21 0.70 12.56 -9.22
CA ALA A 21 0.64 13.05 -10.60
C ALA A 21 -0.79 13.15 -11.19
N GLY A 22 -1.81 13.09 -10.34
CA GLY A 22 -3.21 13.37 -10.67
C GLY A 22 -4.19 12.22 -10.44
N ILE A 23 -3.72 11.03 -10.06
CA ILE A 23 -4.58 9.86 -9.77
C ILE A 23 -5.41 10.13 -8.52
N PHE A 24 -4.81 10.59 -7.42
CA PHE A 24 -5.57 10.93 -6.21
C PHE A 24 -6.62 12.03 -6.46
N THR A 25 -6.35 12.98 -7.36
CA THR A 25 -7.34 13.99 -7.75
C THR A 25 -8.55 13.35 -8.43
N LEU A 26 -8.33 12.36 -9.30
CA LEU A 26 -9.42 11.61 -9.96
C LEU A 26 -10.24 10.82 -8.94
N ILE A 27 -9.58 10.01 -8.11
CA ILE A 27 -10.21 9.20 -7.08
C ILE A 27 -11.01 10.08 -6.11
N ASN A 28 -10.43 11.17 -5.61
CA ASN A 28 -11.09 12.09 -4.71
C ASN A 28 -12.34 12.74 -5.33
N ARG A 29 -12.27 13.13 -6.61
CA ARG A 29 -13.42 13.66 -7.37
C ARG A 29 -14.51 12.60 -7.51
N ALA A 30 -14.15 11.39 -7.90
CA ALA A 30 -15.08 10.30 -8.08
C ALA A 30 -15.76 9.89 -6.75
N MET A 31 -15.00 9.78 -5.65
CA MET A 31 -15.55 9.56 -4.31
C MET A 31 -16.54 10.66 -3.92
N THR A 32 -16.19 11.93 -4.12
CA THR A 32 -17.05 13.06 -3.80
C THR A 32 -18.34 13.00 -4.61
N GLY A 33 -18.26 12.75 -5.91
CA GLY A 33 -19.43 12.64 -6.78
C GLY A 33 -20.38 11.50 -6.38
N TYR A 34 -19.81 10.33 -6.06
CA TYR A 34 -20.60 9.19 -5.58
C TYR A 34 -21.33 9.53 -4.26
N ILE A 35 -20.61 10.08 -3.28
CA ILE A 35 -21.19 10.48 -1.97
C ILE A 35 -22.27 11.53 -2.16
N ALA A 36 -22.03 12.56 -2.97
CA ALA A 36 -23.02 13.61 -3.28
C ALA A 36 -24.31 13.03 -3.83
N GLN A 37 -24.21 12.12 -4.79
CA GLN A 37 -25.36 11.47 -5.43
C GLN A 37 -26.11 10.56 -4.45
N ARG A 38 -25.41 9.70 -3.73
CA ARG A 38 -26.04 8.69 -2.86
C ARG A 38 -26.65 9.28 -1.61
N LEU A 39 -26.00 10.27 -1.01
CA LEU A 39 -26.48 10.94 0.20
C LEU A 39 -27.27 12.22 -0.08
N ARG A 40 -27.48 12.58 -1.37
CA ARG A 40 -28.19 13.81 -1.79
C ARG A 40 -27.59 15.07 -1.17
N LEU A 41 -26.28 15.15 -1.15
CA LEU A 41 -25.51 16.28 -0.65
C LEU A 41 -25.06 17.17 -1.82
N SER A 42 -24.72 18.45 -1.51
CA SER A 42 -23.94 19.25 -2.44
C SER A 42 -22.52 18.70 -2.56
N ASP A 43 -21.82 18.99 -3.67
CA ASP A 43 -20.44 18.56 -3.86
C ASP A 43 -19.52 19.02 -2.73
N GLN A 44 -19.73 20.23 -2.22
CA GLN A 44 -18.96 20.76 -1.09
C GLN A 44 -19.20 19.93 0.18
N ALA A 45 -20.47 19.68 0.53
CA ALA A 45 -20.79 18.89 1.73
C ALA A 45 -20.29 17.44 1.62
N ALA A 46 -20.34 16.84 0.43
CA ALA A 46 -19.80 15.51 0.18
C ALA A 46 -18.26 15.48 0.28
N SER A 47 -17.59 16.51 -0.22
CA SER A 47 -16.14 16.67 -0.08
C SER A 47 -15.72 16.83 1.38
N ASP A 48 -16.43 17.65 2.14
CA ASP A 48 -16.16 17.87 3.56
C ASP A 48 -16.36 16.57 4.36
N LEU A 49 -17.46 15.84 4.09
CA LEU A 49 -17.74 14.54 4.70
C LEU A 49 -16.66 13.50 4.39
N ARG A 50 -16.22 13.42 3.12
CA ARG A 50 -15.13 12.55 2.69
C ARG A 50 -13.85 12.82 3.44
N GLN A 51 -13.49 14.12 3.58
CA GLN A 51 -12.28 14.53 4.30
C GLN A 51 -12.41 14.28 5.80
N GLU A 52 -13.56 14.57 6.41
CA GLU A 52 -13.83 14.25 7.82
C GLU A 52 -13.63 12.76 8.10
N TYR A 53 -14.18 11.88 7.25
CA TYR A 53 -14.05 10.43 7.43
C TYR A 53 -12.62 9.96 7.28
N TRP A 54 -11.88 10.49 6.30
CA TRP A 54 -10.47 10.19 6.14
C TRP A 54 -9.65 10.63 7.37
N HIS A 55 -9.87 11.84 7.88
CA HIS A 55 -9.16 12.32 9.07
C HIS A 55 -9.52 11.55 10.35
N ARG A 56 -10.79 11.20 10.51
CA ARG A 56 -11.29 10.60 11.74
C ARG A 56 -11.04 9.10 11.82
N TYR A 57 -11.10 8.41 10.69
CA TYR A 57 -11.08 6.95 10.62
C TYR A 57 -9.90 6.40 9.80
N GLY A 58 -9.08 7.25 9.21
CA GLY A 58 -7.95 6.85 8.36
C GLY A 58 -8.32 6.50 6.92
N ALA A 59 -9.61 6.32 6.63
CA ALA A 59 -10.12 6.09 5.28
C ALA A 59 -11.57 6.56 5.15
N THR A 60 -11.94 7.13 4.00
CA THR A 60 -13.33 7.49 3.68
C THR A 60 -14.25 6.28 3.77
N LEU A 61 -13.79 5.15 3.26
CA LEU A 61 -14.50 3.86 3.29
C LEU A 61 -14.95 3.49 4.70
N ALA A 62 -14.09 3.67 5.71
CA ALA A 62 -14.40 3.36 7.09
C ALA A 62 -15.56 4.18 7.65
N GLY A 63 -15.55 5.48 7.39
CA GLY A 63 -16.65 6.35 7.78
C GLY A 63 -17.97 5.96 7.12
N LEU A 64 -17.92 5.62 5.83
CA LEU A 64 -19.10 5.15 5.10
C LEU A 64 -19.65 3.84 5.69
N GLN A 65 -18.80 2.86 5.98
CA GLN A 65 -19.22 1.60 6.61
C GLN A 65 -19.88 1.79 7.97
N ILE A 66 -19.40 2.76 8.76
CA ILE A 66 -19.92 3.01 10.12
C ILE A 66 -21.24 3.80 10.09
N HIS A 67 -21.32 4.83 9.26
CA HIS A 67 -22.39 5.84 9.33
C HIS A 67 -23.43 5.71 8.23
N HIS A 68 -23.13 4.97 7.15
CA HIS A 68 -23.98 4.84 5.96
C HIS A 68 -24.10 3.38 5.52
N PRO A 69 -24.73 2.52 6.35
CA PRO A 69 -24.90 1.08 6.04
C PRO A 69 -25.75 0.82 4.80
N GLU A 70 -26.48 1.83 4.30
CA GLU A 70 -27.23 1.79 3.04
C GLU A 70 -26.35 1.89 1.80
N ILE A 71 -25.08 2.29 1.93
CA ILE A 71 -24.15 2.38 0.81
C ILE A 71 -23.59 1.00 0.48
N ASP A 72 -23.75 0.59 -0.77
CA ASP A 72 -23.05 -0.59 -1.31
C ASP A 72 -21.54 -0.27 -1.45
N ILE A 73 -20.73 -0.88 -0.59
CA ILE A 73 -19.30 -0.66 -0.57
C ILE A 73 -18.60 -1.15 -1.84
N ALA A 74 -19.06 -2.24 -2.44
CA ALA A 74 -18.51 -2.74 -3.69
C ALA A 74 -18.79 -1.76 -4.85
N GLU A 75 -19.97 -1.16 -4.87
CA GLU A 75 -20.30 -0.11 -5.82
C GLU A 75 -19.47 1.15 -5.57
N PHE A 76 -19.36 1.60 -4.31
CA PHE A 76 -18.51 2.74 -3.95
C PHE A 76 -17.07 2.56 -4.43
N LEU A 77 -16.48 1.39 -4.21
CA LEU A 77 -15.12 1.11 -4.66
C LEU A 77 -15.00 1.17 -6.19
N ARG A 78 -15.97 0.61 -6.93
CA ARG A 78 -15.95 0.66 -8.40
C ARG A 78 -16.09 2.08 -8.94
N GLU A 79 -17.06 2.82 -8.44
CA GLU A 79 -17.37 4.17 -8.92
C GLU A 79 -16.29 5.20 -8.52
N SER A 80 -15.60 4.96 -7.41
CA SER A 80 -14.52 5.84 -6.93
C SER A 80 -13.17 5.62 -7.62
N HIS A 81 -13.00 4.53 -8.38
CA HIS A 81 -11.75 4.22 -9.08
C HIS A 81 -11.99 4.07 -10.59
N PRO A 82 -12.14 5.16 -11.34
CA PRO A 82 -12.38 5.15 -12.78
C PRO A 82 -11.11 4.70 -13.52
N ILE A 83 -10.93 3.39 -13.70
CA ILE A 83 -9.69 2.76 -14.17
C ILE A 83 -9.22 3.34 -15.51
N ASP A 84 -10.11 3.51 -16.49
CA ASP A 84 -9.74 4.02 -17.81
C ASP A 84 -9.09 5.43 -17.72
N GLU A 85 -9.63 6.32 -16.88
CA GLU A 85 -9.04 7.64 -16.65
C GLU A 85 -7.74 7.56 -15.85
N ILE A 86 -7.67 6.70 -14.84
CA ILE A 86 -6.50 6.49 -13.99
C ILE A 86 -5.30 6.03 -14.84
N LEU A 87 -5.50 5.05 -15.69
CA LEU A 87 -4.43 4.50 -16.53
C LEU A 87 -3.84 5.52 -17.52
N THR A 88 -4.62 6.54 -17.92
CA THR A 88 -4.09 7.65 -18.76
C THR A 88 -3.10 8.54 -18.04
N ARG A 89 -3.07 8.50 -16.70
CA ARG A 89 -2.22 9.33 -15.84
C ARG A 89 -1.17 8.53 -15.06
N LEU A 90 -1.04 7.26 -15.42
CA LEU A 90 -0.14 6.36 -14.70
C LEU A 90 1.32 6.63 -15.04
N HIS A 91 2.12 6.87 -14.02
CA HIS A 91 3.56 7.06 -14.13
C HIS A 91 4.27 6.15 -13.11
N GLY A 92 4.88 5.08 -13.60
CA GLY A 92 5.65 4.16 -12.76
C GLY A 92 6.92 4.81 -12.19
N MET A 93 7.36 4.36 -11.02
CA MET A 93 8.66 4.76 -10.48
C MET A 93 9.79 4.17 -11.35
N PRO A 94 10.83 4.96 -11.68
CA PRO A 94 11.99 4.46 -12.41
C PRO A 94 12.65 3.28 -11.68
N GLU A 95 13.27 2.39 -12.43
CA GLU A 95 14.04 1.23 -11.94
C GLU A 95 13.22 0.19 -11.13
N THR A 96 11.89 0.32 -11.02
CA THR A 96 11.06 -0.59 -10.21
C THR A 96 11.24 -2.05 -10.64
N GLN A 97 11.11 -2.35 -11.92
CA GLN A 97 11.22 -3.71 -12.45
C GLN A 97 12.60 -4.32 -12.19
N ASN A 98 13.66 -3.54 -12.43
CA ASN A 98 15.04 -3.96 -12.17
C ASN A 98 15.28 -4.19 -10.66
N THR A 99 14.78 -3.30 -9.80
CA THR A 99 14.89 -3.47 -8.35
C THR A 99 14.14 -4.72 -7.87
N LEU A 100 12.89 -4.91 -8.26
CA LEU A 100 12.10 -6.07 -7.87
C LEU A 100 12.75 -7.40 -8.28
N SER A 101 13.40 -7.46 -9.44
CA SER A 101 14.12 -8.65 -9.91
C SER A 101 15.35 -9.00 -9.05
N ARG A 102 15.97 -8.01 -8.39
CA ARG A 102 17.14 -8.18 -7.52
C ARG A 102 16.78 -8.52 -6.08
N LEU A 103 15.55 -8.21 -5.64
CA LEU A 103 15.10 -8.52 -4.28
C LEU A 103 14.90 -10.02 -4.11
N LYS A 104 15.62 -10.60 -3.16
CA LYS A 104 15.46 -12.01 -2.78
C LYS A 104 14.23 -12.19 -1.88
N GLY A 105 13.52 -13.28 -2.06
CA GLY A 105 12.32 -13.63 -1.30
C GLY A 105 11.04 -13.32 -2.05
N ARG A 106 9.90 -13.58 -1.40
CA ARG A 106 8.57 -13.31 -1.94
C ARG A 106 8.27 -11.81 -1.90
N LYS A 107 7.44 -11.36 -2.82
CA LYS A 107 7.01 -9.97 -2.93
C LYS A 107 5.50 -9.92 -3.08
N ALA A 108 4.84 -9.04 -2.36
CA ALA A 108 3.42 -8.80 -2.52
C ALA A 108 3.11 -7.30 -2.50
N VAL A 109 2.12 -6.88 -3.26
CA VAL A 109 1.51 -5.56 -3.12
C VAL A 109 0.47 -5.61 -2.00
N PHE A 110 0.48 -4.60 -1.15
CA PHE A 110 -0.47 -4.42 -0.03
C PHE A 110 -0.98 -2.98 -0.04
N SER A 111 -2.08 -2.73 -0.75
CA SER A 111 -2.64 -1.40 -1.00
C SER A 111 -3.95 -1.16 -0.27
N ASN A 112 -4.22 0.12 0.04
CA ASN A 112 -5.52 0.60 0.51
C ASN A 112 -6.54 0.81 -0.63
N GLY A 113 -6.13 0.64 -1.88
CA GLY A 113 -7.03 0.59 -3.04
C GLY A 113 -7.74 -0.76 -3.18
N PRO A 114 -8.82 -0.86 -3.96
CA PRO A 114 -9.49 -2.13 -4.23
C PRO A 114 -8.66 -3.05 -5.13
N SER A 115 -8.88 -4.36 -5.04
CA SER A 115 -8.09 -5.37 -5.74
C SER A 115 -8.08 -5.21 -7.26
N PHE A 116 -9.19 -4.81 -7.87
CA PHE A 116 -9.23 -4.55 -9.31
C PHE A 116 -8.36 -3.36 -9.74
N TYR A 117 -8.26 -2.31 -8.90
CA TYR A 117 -7.37 -1.17 -9.12
C TYR A 117 -5.91 -1.62 -9.01
N VAL A 118 -5.57 -2.35 -7.95
CA VAL A 118 -4.21 -2.88 -7.74
C VAL A 118 -3.76 -3.72 -8.94
N ARG A 119 -4.63 -4.60 -9.45
CA ARG A 119 -4.34 -5.43 -10.63
C ARG A 119 -4.18 -4.60 -11.88
N ALA A 120 -5.12 -3.69 -12.17
CA ALA A 120 -5.07 -2.86 -13.37
C ALA A 120 -3.81 -1.98 -13.43
N VAL A 121 -3.42 -1.37 -12.31
CA VAL A 121 -2.19 -0.56 -12.21
C VAL A 121 -0.96 -1.43 -12.35
N SER A 122 -0.90 -2.58 -11.66
CA SER A 122 0.25 -3.50 -11.76
C SER A 122 0.44 -4.04 -13.17
N ASP A 123 -0.65 -4.39 -13.86
CA ASP A 123 -0.63 -4.85 -15.25
C ASP A 123 -0.12 -3.76 -16.20
N ALA A 124 -0.67 -2.55 -16.08
CA ALA A 124 -0.27 -1.43 -16.93
C ALA A 124 1.19 -1.00 -16.73
N LEU A 125 1.75 -1.20 -15.54
CA LEU A 125 3.16 -0.98 -15.23
C LEU A 125 4.07 -2.16 -15.64
N GLY A 126 3.50 -3.30 -16.07
CA GLY A 126 4.25 -4.53 -16.37
C GLY A 126 4.88 -5.17 -15.14
N LEU A 127 4.26 -5.01 -13.96
CA LEU A 127 4.81 -5.46 -12.67
C LEU A 127 4.15 -6.74 -12.13
N THR A 128 3.02 -7.19 -12.70
CA THR A 128 2.24 -8.32 -12.18
C THR A 128 3.10 -9.57 -11.94
N GLU A 129 3.93 -9.95 -12.91
CA GLU A 129 4.80 -11.13 -12.83
C GLU A 129 5.96 -10.95 -11.82
N SER A 130 6.17 -9.74 -11.30
CA SER A 130 7.21 -9.46 -10.29
C SER A 130 6.74 -9.75 -8.87
N PHE A 131 5.44 -9.97 -8.68
CA PHE A 131 4.82 -10.19 -7.38
C PHE A 131 4.19 -11.57 -7.27
N ASP A 132 4.34 -12.20 -6.09
CA ASP A 132 3.70 -13.47 -5.75
C ASP A 132 2.21 -13.27 -5.39
N ALA A 133 1.82 -12.06 -4.98
CA ALA A 133 0.44 -11.70 -4.69
C ALA A 133 0.19 -10.19 -4.84
N LEU A 134 -1.04 -9.82 -5.19
CA LEU A 134 -1.52 -8.45 -5.31
C LEU A 134 -2.77 -8.30 -4.45
N PHE A 135 -2.66 -7.56 -3.34
CA PHE A 135 -3.75 -7.38 -2.38
C PHE A 135 -4.31 -5.97 -2.39
N GLY A 136 -5.61 -5.87 -2.59
CA GLY A 136 -6.42 -4.69 -2.32
C GLY A 136 -7.33 -4.89 -1.10
N THR A 137 -8.00 -3.85 -0.63
CA THR A 137 -8.82 -3.84 0.61
C THR A 137 -9.84 -4.96 0.68
N ASP A 138 -10.43 -5.35 -0.43
CA ASP A 138 -11.44 -6.41 -0.56
C ASP A 138 -10.84 -7.81 -0.40
N ASP A 139 -9.54 -8.00 -0.68
CA ASP A 139 -8.87 -9.30 -0.49
C ASP A 139 -8.62 -9.63 0.99
N PHE A 140 -8.56 -8.63 1.87
CA PHE A 140 -8.27 -8.82 3.30
C PHE A 140 -9.36 -8.29 4.25
N GLY A 141 -10.60 -8.22 3.77
CA GLY A 141 -11.78 -8.01 4.61
C GLY A 141 -12.27 -6.58 4.68
N LEU A 142 -12.08 -5.78 3.63
CA LEU A 142 -12.46 -4.36 3.54
C LEU A 142 -11.86 -3.53 4.69
N LEU A 143 -10.68 -3.93 5.13
CA LEU A 143 -9.84 -3.20 6.06
C LEU A 143 -8.86 -2.30 5.27
N TYR A 144 -8.11 -1.48 5.98
CA TYR A 144 -7.13 -0.56 5.39
C TYR A 144 -5.98 -0.34 6.35
N LYS A 145 -4.81 -0.03 5.83
CA LYS A 145 -3.68 0.44 6.65
C LYS A 145 -4.04 1.83 7.21
N PRO A 146 -3.71 2.15 8.45
CA PRO A 146 -2.86 1.40 9.39
C PRO A 146 -3.60 0.46 10.38
N ASN A 147 -4.81 -0.03 10.05
CA ASN A 147 -5.50 -0.98 10.93
C ASN A 147 -4.66 -2.26 11.12
N PRO A 148 -4.28 -2.68 12.35
CA PRO A 148 -3.41 -3.83 12.60
C PRO A 148 -3.97 -5.14 12.02
N GLN A 149 -5.30 -5.30 11.99
CA GLN A 149 -5.92 -6.50 11.46
C GLN A 149 -5.74 -6.64 9.95
N ALA A 150 -5.59 -5.53 9.20
CA ALA A 150 -5.25 -5.57 7.76
C ALA A 150 -3.91 -6.28 7.53
N TYR A 151 -2.88 -5.89 8.29
CA TYR A 151 -1.54 -6.51 8.21
C TYR A 151 -1.58 -7.98 8.61
N LEU A 152 -2.26 -8.33 9.71
CA LEU A 152 -2.37 -9.71 10.18
C LEU A 152 -3.13 -10.59 9.17
N ASN A 153 -4.15 -10.05 8.50
CA ASN A 153 -4.87 -10.78 7.47
C ASN A 153 -3.97 -11.06 6.24
N VAL A 154 -3.22 -10.05 5.77
CA VAL A 154 -2.26 -10.22 4.67
C VAL A 154 -1.16 -11.21 5.05
N CYS A 155 -0.60 -11.13 6.25
CA CYS A 155 0.38 -12.11 6.74
C CYS A 155 -0.20 -13.53 6.76
N ARG A 156 -1.47 -13.71 7.16
CA ARG A 156 -2.14 -15.01 7.14
C ARG A 156 -2.34 -15.54 5.72
N LEU A 157 -2.75 -14.67 4.78
CA LEU A 157 -2.91 -15.05 3.36
C LEU A 157 -1.59 -15.47 2.73
N LEU A 158 -0.49 -14.87 3.17
CA LEU A 158 0.86 -15.22 2.70
C LEU A 158 1.50 -16.37 3.49
N ASP A 159 0.87 -16.87 4.54
CA ASP A 159 1.44 -17.87 5.47
C ASP A 159 2.83 -17.44 5.96
N VAL A 160 2.91 -16.23 6.54
CA VAL A 160 4.15 -15.64 7.05
C VAL A 160 3.89 -14.85 8.34
N PRO A 161 4.74 -14.98 9.38
CA PRO A 161 4.63 -14.13 10.56
C PRO A 161 5.14 -12.70 10.25
N PRO A 162 4.60 -11.66 10.93
CA PRO A 162 4.97 -10.27 10.67
C PRO A 162 6.49 -9.99 10.76
N GLU A 163 7.21 -10.62 11.68
CA GLU A 163 8.64 -10.42 11.92
C GLU A 163 9.52 -10.85 10.73
N ARG A 164 8.93 -11.54 9.77
CA ARG A 164 9.59 -11.94 8.52
C ARG A 164 9.23 -11.04 7.34
N CYS A 165 8.40 -10.05 7.57
CA CYS A 165 7.99 -9.08 6.58
C CYS A 165 8.84 -7.81 6.63
N VAL A 166 9.03 -7.22 5.45
CA VAL A 166 9.57 -5.87 5.27
C VAL A 166 8.46 -5.05 4.61
N MET A 167 7.95 -4.04 5.29
CA MET A 167 6.98 -3.10 4.73
C MET A 167 7.68 -1.92 4.09
N VAL A 168 7.38 -1.64 2.83
CA VAL A 168 7.85 -0.48 2.06
C VAL A 168 6.64 0.40 1.79
N ASP A 169 6.63 1.63 2.30
CA ASP A 169 5.45 2.51 2.27
C ASP A 169 5.88 3.99 2.37
N ASP A 170 5.10 4.91 1.81
CA ASP A 170 5.30 6.35 1.89
C ASP A 170 4.54 7.01 3.06
N SER A 171 3.78 6.23 3.84
CA SER A 171 2.99 6.69 4.98
C SER A 171 3.64 6.33 6.31
N ALA A 172 3.94 7.36 7.12
CA ALA A 172 4.49 7.17 8.47
C ALA A 172 3.57 6.37 9.38
N ASP A 173 2.26 6.58 9.32
CA ASP A 173 1.27 5.87 10.14
C ASP A 173 1.25 4.38 9.78
N ASN A 174 1.31 4.05 8.49
CA ASN A 174 1.38 2.67 8.03
C ASN A 174 2.65 1.98 8.53
N LEU A 175 3.81 2.64 8.41
CA LEU A 175 5.08 2.09 8.89
C LEU A 175 5.13 1.98 10.42
N HIS A 176 4.55 2.93 11.14
CA HIS A 176 4.44 2.85 12.60
C HIS A 176 3.67 1.60 13.03
N GLN A 177 2.53 1.33 12.40
CA GLN A 177 1.76 0.12 12.68
C GLN A 177 2.47 -1.17 12.27
N ALA A 178 3.14 -1.19 11.10
CA ALA A 178 3.94 -2.32 10.67
C ALA A 178 5.05 -2.64 11.69
N LYS A 179 5.74 -1.60 12.20
CA LYS A 179 6.78 -1.73 13.22
C LYS A 179 6.23 -2.27 14.53
N ALA A 180 5.05 -1.81 14.98
CA ALA A 180 4.38 -2.29 16.18
C ALA A 180 4.04 -3.79 16.12
N LEU A 181 3.85 -4.33 14.92
CA LEU A 181 3.64 -5.75 14.66
C LEU A 181 4.94 -6.56 14.48
N GLY A 182 6.11 -5.93 14.61
CA GLY A 182 7.41 -6.58 14.50
C GLY A 182 8.00 -6.63 13.08
N MET A 183 7.36 -6.01 12.09
CA MET A 183 7.88 -5.92 10.73
C MET A 183 9.14 -5.04 10.67
N LYS A 184 10.00 -5.27 9.70
CA LYS A 184 10.96 -4.25 9.26
C LYS A 184 10.23 -3.21 8.40
N THR A 185 10.71 -1.97 8.46
CA THR A 185 10.04 -0.82 7.86
C THR A 185 11.00 -0.01 7.02
N VAL A 186 10.59 0.28 5.80
CA VAL A 186 11.32 1.10 4.85
C VAL A 186 10.43 2.25 4.42
N TRP A 187 10.83 3.46 4.78
CA TRP A 187 10.21 4.67 4.26
C TRP A 187 10.60 4.85 2.79
N PHE A 188 9.61 5.05 1.93
CA PHE A 188 9.80 5.38 0.53
C PHE A 188 9.37 6.81 0.25
N GLY A 189 10.30 7.71 -0.10
CA GLY A 189 9.99 9.10 -0.42
C GLY A 189 11.19 10.03 -0.37
N ALA A 190 11.06 11.16 -1.07
CA ALA A 190 12.16 12.14 -1.26
C ALA A 190 12.71 12.75 0.04
N LYS A 191 11.94 12.77 1.12
CA LYS A 191 12.38 13.27 2.42
C LYS A 191 12.71 12.09 3.34
N SER A 192 13.96 12.03 3.80
CA SER A 192 14.33 11.05 4.83
C SER A 192 13.65 11.39 6.16
N HIS A 193 13.13 10.38 6.83
CA HIS A 193 12.55 10.49 8.16
C HIS A 193 13.37 9.68 9.18
N ALA A 194 13.93 10.38 10.17
CA ALA A 194 14.62 9.76 11.31
C ALA A 194 13.63 9.49 12.45
N LEU A 195 12.64 8.64 12.20
CA LEU A 195 11.65 8.23 13.20
C LEU A 195 12.04 6.86 13.77
N PRO A 196 11.85 6.62 15.08
CA PRO A 196 12.37 5.41 15.76
C PRO A 196 11.71 4.10 15.24
N PHE A 197 10.63 4.20 14.51
CA PHE A 197 9.94 3.06 13.90
C PHE A 197 10.30 2.86 12.42
N ILE A 198 11.24 3.63 11.85
CA ILE A 198 11.72 3.49 10.47
C ILE A 198 13.12 2.87 10.49
N ASP A 199 13.28 1.68 9.92
CA ASP A 199 14.57 0.99 9.88
C ASP A 199 15.47 1.50 8.76
N ALA A 200 14.88 1.96 7.65
CA ALA A 200 15.59 2.62 6.55
C ALA A 200 14.70 3.63 5.83
N SER A 201 15.34 4.66 5.25
CA SER A 201 14.66 5.62 4.36
C SER A 201 15.35 5.59 3.00
N VAL A 202 14.56 5.44 1.95
CA VAL A 202 15.01 5.43 0.56
C VAL A 202 14.20 6.44 -0.25
N SER A 203 14.85 7.14 -1.19
CA SER A 203 14.19 8.12 -2.05
C SER A 203 13.76 7.56 -3.41
N ASP A 204 14.26 6.38 -3.75
CA ASP A 204 14.04 5.73 -5.03
C ASP A 204 14.27 4.22 -4.97
N MET A 205 13.91 3.53 -6.03
CA MET A 205 14.03 2.08 -6.14
C MET A 205 15.50 1.59 -6.16
N ALA A 206 16.43 2.38 -6.67
CA ALA A 206 17.85 1.99 -6.70
C ALA A 206 18.43 1.93 -5.27
N GLN A 207 18.08 2.89 -4.41
CA GLN A 207 18.45 2.86 -2.98
C GLN A 207 17.81 1.69 -2.24
N LEU A 208 16.57 1.33 -2.57
CA LEU A 208 15.92 0.15 -2.01
C LEU A 208 16.69 -1.14 -2.33
N ALA A 209 17.18 -1.27 -3.57
CA ALA A 209 18.01 -2.41 -3.95
C ALA A 209 19.31 -2.49 -3.13
N GLN A 210 19.98 -1.36 -2.89
CA GLN A 210 21.19 -1.29 -2.05
C GLN A 210 20.89 -1.67 -0.59
N TYR A 211 19.80 -1.18 -0.03
CA TYR A 211 19.38 -1.54 1.32
C TYR A 211 19.13 -3.04 1.45
N ALA A 212 18.47 -3.65 0.48
CA ALA A 212 18.19 -5.08 0.47
C ALA A 212 19.47 -5.94 0.45
N GLU A 213 20.52 -5.49 -0.23
CA GLU A 213 21.84 -6.13 -0.20
C GLU A 213 22.43 -6.13 1.21
N THR A 214 22.38 -4.99 1.92
CA THR A 214 22.88 -4.90 3.30
C THR A 214 22.12 -5.82 4.27
N LEU A 215 20.81 -5.96 4.10
CA LEU A 215 20.00 -6.92 4.88
C LEU A 215 20.45 -8.37 4.69
N SER A 216 20.89 -8.70 3.49
CA SER A 216 21.36 -10.06 3.15
C SER A 216 22.74 -10.35 3.73
N GLU A 217 23.64 -9.37 3.77
CA GLU A 217 25.00 -9.50 4.29
C GLU A 217 25.03 -9.62 5.82
N HIS A 218 24.23 -8.86 6.55
CA HIS A 218 24.15 -8.94 8.01
C HIS A 218 23.63 -10.30 8.50
N ARG A 219 22.87 -11.02 7.71
CA ARG A 219 22.43 -12.38 8.04
C ARG A 219 23.56 -13.40 7.90
N GLN A 220 24.50 -13.23 6.98
CA GLN A 220 25.61 -14.15 6.78
C GLN A 220 26.68 -14.02 7.89
N THR A 221 26.88 -12.84 8.46
CA THR A 221 27.88 -12.60 9.52
C THR A 221 27.47 -13.20 10.86
N HIS A 222 26.20 -13.34 11.17
CA HIS A 222 25.73 -13.97 12.42
C HIS A 222 25.83 -15.50 12.44
N TYR A 223 26.10 -16.15 11.31
CA TYR A 223 26.27 -17.61 11.22
C TYR A 223 27.71 -18.08 11.22
N ASN A 224 28.69 -17.16 11.12
CA ASN A 224 30.11 -17.48 11.05
C ASN A 224 30.90 -17.17 12.34
N THR A 225 30.24 -17.02 13.48
CA THR A 225 30.93 -16.92 14.77
C THR A 225 30.97 -18.33 15.40
N PRO A 226 32.16 -18.87 15.64
CA PRO A 226 32.37 -20.25 16.14
C PRO A 226 31.85 -20.42 17.57
#